data_db73d6e73264a2e0c347341f8d77e86b
#
_entry.id   db73d6e73264a2e0c347341f8d77e86b
#
_cell.length_a   1.000
_cell.length_b   1.000
_cell.length_c   1.000
_cell.angle_alpha   90.00
_cell.angle_beta   90.00
_cell.angle_gamma   90.00
#
_symmetry.space_group_name_H-M   'P 1'
#
loop_
_entity.id
_entity.type
_entity.pdbx_description
1 polymer ?
#
loop_
_entity_poly.entity_id
_entity_poly.type
_entity_poly.pdbx_seq_one_letter_code
_entity_poly.pdbx_strand_id
1 'polypeptide(L)'
;MFEQLTQPISLILLTIIVVLALALVRMSQRLKNHQRQQLATREQSQSALALSESEDQDKRFLSKADEALRLTQTFQKFVPRQFVEHFAKHGSNTLELGRADEDDVAILFCDIRGFTGLSEKMTPQELMKFLNSYFLRMNDPIHQNNGFIDKFIGDAIMALFDHPDGTDQDKAIDAINAAIDLRYALNIYNQHRSNSGYPPVNIGVGVHFGPVIIGTVGSDDRMDTTVIGDSVNIAYRIESLAPKLGADIIVSAQTLDTVGDPEKYTYRILDWVRVKGRNTPLEVYEILDHLPEEEQELKLATAELINKGIKIRIEKDWDAALALFQQALVISPEDPLIIHHMEQCHRARDADYSHDWDGALTLQ
;
A
#
# COMPACT_ATOMS: atom_id res chain seq x y z
N MET A 1 -73.95 -45.52 90.81
CA MET A 1 -74.57 -44.94 89.63
C MET A 1 -73.74 -43.82 89.01
N PHE A 2 -72.40 -43.59 89.37
CA PHE A 2 -71.49 -42.56 88.82
C PHE A 2 -70.40 -43.12 88.01
N GLU A 3 -70.08 -44.42 88.00
CA GLU A 3 -68.97 -45.01 87.25
C GLU A 3 -69.29 -45.34 85.77
N GLN A 4 -70.58 -45.40 85.38
CA GLN A 4 -70.94 -45.75 83.98
C GLN A 4 -71.03 -44.58 83.05
N LEU A 5 -70.94 -43.34 83.50
CA LEU A 5 -71.03 -42.12 82.71
C LEU A 5 -69.65 -41.52 82.36
N THR A 6 -68.53 -41.94 82.97
CA THR A 6 -67.24 -41.38 82.77
C THR A 6 -66.50 -42.06 81.61
N GLN A 7 -66.78 -43.32 81.23
CA GLN A 7 -66.15 -43.97 80.11
C GLN A 7 -66.44 -43.38 78.71
N PRO A 8 -67.66 -43.01 78.34
CA PRO A 8 -67.93 -42.44 77.02
C PRO A 8 -67.31 -41.04 76.83
N ILE A 9 -67.18 -40.26 77.91
CA ILE A 9 -66.64 -38.91 77.87
C ILE A 9 -65.11 -38.93 77.64
N SER A 10 -64.41 -39.86 78.30
CA SER A 10 -62.98 -40.03 78.11
C SER A 10 -62.60 -40.54 76.70
N LEU A 11 -63.44 -41.39 76.09
CA LEU A 11 -63.25 -41.88 74.73
C LEU A 11 -63.43 -40.75 73.66
N ILE A 12 -64.48 -39.90 73.92
CA ILE A 12 -64.71 -38.72 73.02
C ILE A 12 -63.55 -37.74 73.15
N LEU A 13 -63.04 -37.47 74.34
CA LEU A 13 -61.92 -36.57 74.57
C LEU A 13 -60.61 -37.10 73.89
N LEU A 14 -60.39 -38.40 73.97
CA LEU A 14 -59.25 -39.07 73.33
C LEU A 14 -59.32 -38.98 71.81
N THR A 15 -60.52 -39.18 71.25
CA THR A 15 -60.75 -38.99 69.77
C THR A 15 -60.54 -37.55 69.29
N ILE A 16 -61.01 -36.58 70.10
CA ILE A 16 -60.74 -35.18 69.77
C ILE A 16 -59.30 -34.80 69.83
N ILE A 17 -58.53 -35.34 70.84
CA ILE A 17 -57.11 -35.08 70.94
C ILE A 17 -56.36 -35.76 69.78
N VAL A 18 -56.73 -36.97 69.37
CA VAL A 18 -56.12 -37.64 68.21
C VAL A 18 -56.39 -36.90 66.91
N VAL A 19 -57.64 -36.39 66.70
CA VAL A 19 -58.03 -35.61 65.55
C VAL A 19 -57.23 -34.27 65.47
N LEU A 20 -57.11 -33.59 66.61
CA LEU A 20 -56.32 -32.34 66.71
C LEU A 20 -54.85 -32.60 66.50
N ALA A 21 -54.28 -33.67 67.01
CA ALA A 21 -52.86 -34.06 66.75
C ALA A 21 -52.66 -34.32 65.27
N LEU A 22 -53.56 -35.06 64.62
CA LEU A 22 -53.48 -35.35 63.21
C LEU A 22 -53.64 -34.05 62.35
N ALA A 23 -54.53 -33.15 62.78
CA ALA A 23 -54.67 -31.84 62.11
C ALA A 23 -53.41 -31.01 62.25
N LEU A 24 -52.76 -30.97 63.40
CA LEU A 24 -51.50 -30.26 63.63
C LEU A 24 -50.35 -30.84 62.80
N VAL A 25 -50.25 -32.17 62.72
CA VAL A 25 -49.25 -32.83 61.88
C VAL A 25 -49.47 -32.48 60.39
N ARG A 26 -50.73 -32.53 59.92
CA ARG A 26 -51.06 -32.16 58.55
C ARG A 26 -50.78 -30.67 58.28
N MET A 27 -51.04 -29.80 59.19
CA MET A 27 -50.77 -28.37 59.08
C MET A 27 -49.28 -28.08 59.07
N SER A 28 -48.50 -28.77 59.91
CA SER A 28 -47.03 -28.71 59.93
C SER A 28 -46.42 -29.20 58.60
N GLN A 29 -46.95 -30.33 58.08
CA GLN A 29 -46.53 -30.80 56.74
C GLN A 29 -46.86 -29.83 55.60
N ARG A 30 -48.02 -29.24 55.63
CA ARG A 30 -48.42 -28.21 54.63
C ARG A 30 -47.51 -26.99 54.71
N LEU A 31 -47.18 -26.49 55.88
CA LEU A 31 -46.26 -25.40 56.11
C LEU A 31 -44.84 -25.72 55.59
N LYS A 32 -44.33 -26.89 55.91
CA LYS A 32 -43.03 -27.35 55.38
C LYS A 32 -43.01 -27.46 53.86
N ASN A 33 -44.05 -28.01 53.27
CA ASN A 33 -44.17 -28.10 51.82
C ASN A 33 -44.26 -26.71 51.14
N HIS A 34 -45.00 -25.80 51.78
CA HIS A 34 -45.12 -24.40 51.25
C HIS A 34 -43.80 -23.67 51.35
N GLN A 35 -43.04 -23.83 52.45
CA GLN A 35 -41.71 -23.27 52.59
C GLN A 35 -40.73 -23.87 51.57
N ARG A 36 -40.78 -25.17 51.32
CA ARG A 36 -39.94 -25.84 50.29
C ARG A 36 -40.28 -25.32 48.89
N GLN A 37 -41.54 -25.17 48.58
CA GLN A 37 -41.96 -24.58 47.29
C GLN A 37 -41.46 -23.15 47.12
N GLN A 38 -41.56 -22.31 48.16
CA GLN A 38 -41.06 -20.93 48.10
C GLN A 38 -39.56 -20.86 47.95
N LEU A 39 -38.79 -21.76 48.61
CA LEU A 39 -37.35 -21.84 48.43
C LEU A 39 -36.96 -22.27 47.00
N ALA A 40 -37.60 -23.32 46.49
CA ALA A 40 -37.37 -23.80 45.13
C ALA A 40 -37.68 -22.73 44.06
N THR A 41 -38.77 -21.97 44.23
CA THR A 41 -39.13 -20.88 43.33
C THR A 41 -38.09 -19.72 43.38
N ARG A 42 -37.59 -19.41 44.59
CA ARG A 42 -36.52 -18.40 44.75
C ARG A 42 -35.20 -18.84 44.11
N GLU A 43 -34.80 -20.09 44.30
CA GLU A 43 -33.58 -20.65 43.67
C GLU A 43 -33.69 -20.66 42.14
N GLN A 44 -34.87 -21.04 41.60
CA GLN A 44 -35.11 -20.98 40.16
C GLN A 44 -35.06 -19.55 39.62
N SER A 45 -35.64 -18.58 40.33
CA SER A 45 -35.62 -17.18 39.94
C SER A 45 -34.19 -16.61 39.98
N GLN A 46 -33.40 -16.94 40.99
CA GLN A 46 -32.00 -16.49 41.07
C GLN A 46 -31.14 -17.13 39.99
N SER A 47 -31.35 -18.40 39.69
CA SER A 47 -30.62 -19.09 38.59
C SER A 47 -30.97 -18.50 37.21
N ALA A 48 -32.25 -18.19 36.98
CA ALA A 48 -32.70 -17.55 35.74
C ALA A 48 -32.12 -16.14 35.59
N LEU A 49 -32.04 -15.38 36.69
CA LEU A 49 -31.45 -14.04 36.69
C LEU A 49 -29.95 -14.08 36.38
N ALA A 50 -29.23 -15.01 37.04
CA ALA A 50 -27.78 -15.21 36.80
C ALA A 50 -27.46 -15.66 35.38
N LEU A 51 -28.30 -16.51 34.77
CA LEU A 51 -28.18 -16.90 33.35
C LEU A 51 -28.42 -15.73 32.44
N SER A 52 -29.45 -14.93 32.69
CA SER A 52 -29.79 -13.70 31.92
C SER A 52 -28.64 -12.66 31.99
N GLU A 53 -28.07 -12.45 33.17
CA GLU A 53 -26.94 -11.54 33.36
C GLU A 53 -25.65 -12.05 32.62
N SER A 54 -25.42 -13.36 32.66
CA SER A 54 -24.31 -13.97 31.90
C SER A 54 -24.47 -13.83 30.39
N GLU A 55 -25.68 -14.12 29.87
CA GLU A 55 -25.97 -13.95 28.45
C GLU A 55 -25.84 -12.48 28.00
N ASP A 56 -26.22 -11.52 28.84
CA ASP A 56 -26.08 -10.08 28.53
C ASP A 56 -24.62 -9.64 28.57
N GLN A 57 -23.82 -10.18 29.49
CA GLN A 57 -22.37 -9.96 29.51
C GLN A 57 -21.68 -10.55 28.28
N ASP A 58 -22.03 -11.76 27.86
CA ASP A 58 -21.48 -12.40 26.67
C ASP A 58 -21.84 -11.61 25.39
N LYS A 59 -23.07 -11.14 25.27
CA LYS A 59 -23.50 -10.28 24.16
C LYS A 59 -22.72 -8.97 24.11
N ARG A 60 -22.50 -8.33 25.26
CA ARG A 60 -21.69 -7.10 25.36
C ARG A 60 -20.22 -7.36 25.00
N PHE A 61 -19.67 -8.47 25.44
CA PHE A 61 -18.29 -8.87 25.11
C PHE A 61 -18.14 -9.10 23.61
N LEU A 62 -19.05 -9.87 22.99
CA LEU A 62 -19.05 -10.13 21.54
C LEU A 62 -19.20 -8.82 20.72
N SER A 63 -20.09 -7.93 21.16
CA SER A 63 -20.28 -6.64 20.50
C SER A 63 -19.02 -5.77 20.56
N LYS A 64 -18.33 -5.73 21.71
CA LYS A 64 -17.06 -4.99 21.85
C LYS A 64 -15.92 -5.62 21.05
N ALA A 65 -15.88 -6.95 20.99
CA ALA A 65 -14.89 -7.66 20.17
C ALA A 65 -15.10 -7.37 18.69
N ASP A 66 -16.35 -7.35 18.21
CA ASP A 66 -16.72 -6.99 16.84
C ASP A 66 -16.35 -5.54 16.51
N GLU A 67 -16.61 -4.62 17.43
CA GLU A 67 -16.23 -3.21 17.28
C GLU A 67 -14.70 -3.04 17.21
N ALA A 68 -13.97 -3.69 18.11
CA ALA A 68 -12.52 -3.68 18.12
C ALA A 68 -11.95 -4.26 16.81
N LEU A 69 -12.52 -5.35 16.29
CA LEU A 69 -12.12 -5.94 15.02
C LEU A 69 -12.34 -4.99 13.85
N ARG A 70 -13.50 -4.33 13.79
CA ARG A 70 -13.81 -3.31 12.75
C ARG A 70 -12.87 -2.11 12.82
N LEU A 71 -12.56 -1.63 14.01
CA LEU A 71 -11.57 -0.56 14.19
C LEU A 71 -10.20 -1.00 13.71
N THR A 72 -9.74 -2.19 14.10
CA THR A 72 -8.46 -2.75 13.65
C THR A 72 -8.39 -2.86 12.12
N GLN A 73 -9.44 -3.41 11.48
CA GLN A 73 -9.53 -3.49 10.01
C GLN A 73 -9.53 -2.10 9.35
N THR A 74 -10.08 -1.10 10.01
CA THR A 74 -10.07 0.28 9.50
C THR A 74 -8.66 0.88 9.63
N PHE A 75 -8.00 0.71 10.76
CA PHE A 75 -6.62 1.20 10.95
C PHE A 75 -5.61 0.52 10.03
N GLN A 76 -5.78 -0.76 9.72
CA GLN A 76 -4.95 -1.49 8.75
C GLN A 76 -4.97 -0.89 7.33
N LYS A 77 -5.97 -0.06 7.00
CA LYS A 77 -6.00 0.67 5.71
C LYS A 77 -5.08 1.90 5.68
N PHE A 78 -4.60 2.36 6.83
CA PHE A 78 -3.73 3.53 6.95
C PHE A 78 -2.25 3.16 7.16
N VAL A 79 -1.97 1.91 7.57
CA VAL A 79 -0.61 1.41 7.75
C VAL A 79 -0.45 0.18 6.86
N PRO A 80 0.45 0.21 5.86
CA PRO A 80 0.73 -0.97 5.05
C PRO A 80 1.11 -2.17 5.92
N ARG A 81 0.45 -3.30 5.68
CA ARG A 81 0.63 -4.53 6.46
C ARG A 81 2.08 -5.03 6.42
N GLN A 82 2.75 -4.78 5.31
CA GLN A 82 4.13 -5.17 5.07
C GLN A 82 5.09 -4.55 6.08
N PHE A 83 4.89 -3.29 6.48
CA PHE A 83 5.68 -2.68 7.55
C PHE A 83 5.46 -3.37 8.90
N VAL A 84 4.22 -3.73 9.22
CA VAL A 84 3.92 -4.47 10.46
C VAL A 84 4.61 -5.84 10.45
N GLU A 85 4.60 -6.54 9.32
CA GLU A 85 5.26 -7.84 9.14
C GLU A 85 6.79 -7.70 9.18
N HIS A 86 7.35 -6.67 8.55
CA HIS A 86 8.79 -6.37 8.61
C HIS A 86 9.26 -6.22 10.05
N PHE A 87 8.60 -5.38 10.84
CA PHE A 87 8.97 -5.18 12.24
C PHE A 87 8.73 -6.42 13.11
N ALA A 88 7.68 -7.19 12.86
CA ALA A 88 7.42 -8.42 13.58
C ALA A 88 8.53 -9.48 13.37
N LYS A 89 9.08 -9.60 12.16
CA LYS A 89 10.22 -10.48 11.85
C LYS A 89 11.48 -10.11 12.62
N HIS A 90 11.70 -8.81 12.84
CA HIS A 90 12.88 -8.30 13.57
C HIS A 90 12.68 -8.19 15.09
N GLY A 91 11.68 -8.90 15.64
CA GLY A 91 11.52 -9.14 17.08
C GLY A 91 10.79 -8.07 17.87
N SER A 92 10.04 -7.18 17.23
CA SER A 92 9.15 -6.24 17.92
C SER A 92 7.70 -6.42 17.46
N ASN A 93 6.79 -6.59 18.43
CA ASN A 93 5.35 -6.64 18.17
C ASN A 93 4.70 -5.24 18.26
N THR A 94 5.50 -4.17 18.42
CA THR A 94 5.02 -2.80 18.59
C THR A 94 5.78 -1.85 17.67
N LEU A 95 5.06 -0.90 17.08
CA LEU A 95 5.62 0.22 16.34
C LEU A 95 6.14 1.23 17.36
N GLU A 96 7.46 1.35 17.49
CA GLU A 96 8.12 2.28 18.39
C GLU A 96 8.81 3.39 17.60
N LEU A 97 8.73 4.63 18.10
CA LEU A 97 9.44 5.77 17.52
C LEU A 97 10.96 5.56 17.55
N GLY A 98 11.61 5.91 16.42
CA GLY A 98 13.06 5.84 16.30
C GLY A 98 13.61 4.46 15.95
N ARG A 99 12.77 3.47 15.74
CA ARG A 99 13.21 2.20 15.16
C ARG A 99 13.56 2.40 13.69
N ALA A 100 14.70 1.86 13.28
CA ALA A 100 15.22 1.97 11.93
C ALA A 100 15.94 0.66 11.56
N ASP A 101 15.54 0.07 10.46
CA ASP A 101 16.19 -1.11 9.87
C ASP A 101 16.69 -0.71 8.46
N GLU A 102 17.92 -1.10 8.10
CA GLU A 102 18.46 -0.87 6.75
C GLU A 102 18.11 -2.06 5.86
N ASP A 103 17.63 -1.80 4.66
CA ASP A 103 17.38 -2.83 3.64
C ASP A 103 17.57 -2.24 2.23
N ASP A 104 17.87 -3.11 1.27
CA ASP A 104 17.89 -2.77 -0.14
C ASP A 104 16.53 -3.12 -0.76
N VAL A 105 15.86 -2.11 -1.32
CA VAL A 105 14.51 -2.26 -1.88
C VAL A 105 14.42 -1.62 -3.27
N ALA A 106 13.48 -2.09 -4.09
CA ALA A 106 13.11 -1.36 -5.29
C ALA A 106 11.95 -0.40 -4.97
N ILE A 107 12.11 0.83 -5.45
CA ILE A 107 11.20 1.96 -5.21
C ILE A 107 10.61 2.38 -6.54
N LEU A 108 9.29 2.45 -6.61
CA LEU A 108 8.56 2.89 -7.79
C LEU A 108 7.77 4.16 -7.47
N PHE A 109 7.96 5.18 -8.30
CA PHE A 109 7.05 6.33 -8.37
C PHE A 109 6.27 6.29 -9.67
N CYS A 110 4.97 6.56 -9.58
CA CYS A 110 4.07 6.66 -10.73
C CYS A 110 3.22 7.91 -10.57
N ASP A 111 3.22 8.81 -11.58
CA ASP A 111 2.52 10.10 -11.53
C ASP A 111 1.70 10.35 -12.80
N ILE A 112 0.58 11.09 -12.68
CA ILE A 112 -0.29 11.40 -13.80
C ILE A 112 0.25 12.61 -14.55
N ARG A 113 0.52 12.45 -15.83
CA ARG A 113 1.02 13.55 -16.67
C ARG A 113 -0.02 14.65 -16.84
N GLY A 114 0.40 15.89 -16.56
CA GLY A 114 -0.45 17.07 -16.71
C GLY A 114 -1.62 17.14 -15.73
N PHE A 115 -1.52 16.46 -14.57
CA PHE A 115 -2.57 16.41 -13.56
C PHE A 115 -3.05 17.78 -13.10
N THR A 116 -2.16 18.76 -12.91
CA THR A 116 -2.53 20.11 -12.49
C THR A 116 -3.59 20.71 -13.44
N GLY A 117 -3.34 20.67 -14.75
CA GLY A 117 -4.31 21.18 -15.73
C GLY A 117 -5.58 20.34 -15.88
N LEU A 118 -5.52 19.04 -15.47
CA LEU A 118 -6.68 18.18 -15.42
C LEU A 118 -7.54 18.47 -14.17
N SER A 119 -6.92 18.62 -13.03
CA SER A 119 -7.60 18.83 -11.73
C SER A 119 -8.30 20.20 -11.66
N GLU A 120 -7.74 21.24 -12.27
CA GLU A 120 -8.35 22.57 -12.33
C GLU A 120 -9.72 22.59 -13.05
N LYS A 121 -10.01 21.59 -13.87
CA LYS A 121 -11.27 21.47 -14.63
C LYS A 121 -12.33 20.66 -13.89
N MET A 122 -12.03 20.14 -12.72
CA MET A 122 -12.90 19.24 -11.93
C MET A 122 -13.43 19.93 -10.67
N THR A 123 -14.65 19.62 -10.29
CA THR A 123 -15.12 19.90 -8.95
C THR A 123 -14.39 19.02 -7.92
N PRO A 124 -14.33 19.41 -6.63
CA PRO A 124 -13.69 18.58 -5.59
C PRO A 124 -14.23 17.15 -5.54
N GLN A 125 -15.53 16.96 -5.74
CA GLN A 125 -16.18 15.64 -5.73
C GLN A 125 -15.78 14.81 -6.96
N GLU A 126 -15.69 15.42 -8.14
CA GLU A 126 -15.23 14.75 -9.36
C GLU A 126 -13.77 14.36 -9.25
N LEU A 127 -12.93 15.25 -8.72
CA LEU A 127 -11.52 14.98 -8.49
C LEU A 127 -11.32 13.77 -7.57
N MET A 128 -12.02 13.73 -6.43
CA MET A 128 -11.94 12.59 -5.50
C MET A 128 -12.43 11.28 -6.13
N LYS A 129 -13.51 11.32 -6.92
CA LYS A 129 -13.99 10.14 -7.66
C LYS A 129 -12.98 9.67 -8.71
N PHE A 130 -12.37 10.61 -9.43
CA PHE A 130 -11.35 10.32 -10.43
C PHE A 130 -10.13 9.65 -9.77
N LEU A 131 -9.55 10.25 -8.73
CA LEU A 131 -8.38 9.70 -8.02
C LEU A 131 -8.68 8.32 -7.44
N ASN A 132 -9.83 8.14 -6.77
CA ASN A 132 -10.19 6.85 -6.21
C ASN A 132 -10.36 5.77 -7.29
N SER A 133 -10.95 6.12 -8.44
CA SER A 133 -11.11 5.20 -9.58
C SER A 133 -9.76 4.85 -10.20
N TYR A 134 -8.85 5.81 -10.32
CA TYR A 134 -7.49 5.62 -10.80
C TYR A 134 -6.67 4.75 -9.85
N PHE A 135 -6.59 5.09 -8.58
CA PHE A 135 -5.83 4.33 -7.58
C PHE A 135 -6.32 2.89 -7.44
N LEU A 136 -7.65 2.69 -7.47
CA LEU A 136 -8.22 1.34 -7.45
C LEU A 136 -7.70 0.47 -8.61
N ARG A 137 -7.52 1.06 -9.80
CA ARG A 137 -7.01 0.35 -10.97
C ARG A 137 -5.51 0.13 -10.94
N MET A 138 -4.75 1.09 -10.40
CA MET A 138 -3.29 1.02 -10.33
C MET A 138 -2.78 0.18 -9.16
N ASN A 139 -3.64 -0.12 -8.18
CA ASN A 139 -3.26 -0.94 -7.03
C ASN A 139 -2.93 -2.40 -7.40
N ASP A 140 -3.74 -3.01 -8.28
CA ASP A 140 -3.61 -4.42 -8.62
C ASP A 140 -2.26 -4.79 -9.25
N PRO A 141 -1.72 -4.05 -10.26
CA PRO A 141 -0.40 -4.30 -10.81
C PRO A 141 0.73 -4.33 -9.78
N ILE A 142 0.68 -3.42 -8.80
CA ILE A 142 1.69 -3.34 -7.75
C ILE A 142 1.63 -4.58 -6.86
N HIS A 143 0.44 -4.95 -6.38
CA HIS A 143 0.28 -6.10 -5.50
C HIS A 143 0.51 -7.45 -6.21
N GLN A 144 0.15 -7.59 -7.47
CA GLN A 144 0.38 -8.81 -8.25
C GLN A 144 1.86 -9.09 -8.49
N ASN A 145 2.68 -8.04 -8.45
CA ASN A 145 4.14 -8.12 -8.54
C ASN A 145 4.82 -7.97 -7.16
N ASN A 146 4.22 -8.50 -6.09
CA ASN A 146 4.76 -8.55 -4.73
C ASN A 146 5.10 -7.19 -4.11
N GLY A 147 4.66 -6.08 -4.71
CA GLY A 147 4.83 -4.73 -4.19
C GLY A 147 3.69 -4.30 -3.28
N PHE A 148 3.89 -3.20 -2.59
CA PHE A 148 2.85 -2.53 -1.84
C PHE A 148 2.96 -1.01 -1.96
N ILE A 149 1.83 -0.34 -1.81
CA ILE A 149 1.79 1.12 -1.83
C ILE A 149 2.17 1.63 -0.44
N ASP A 150 3.26 2.41 -0.37
CA ASP A 150 3.66 3.11 0.85
C ASP A 150 2.70 4.28 1.12
N LYS A 151 2.53 5.14 0.13
CA LYS A 151 1.61 6.29 0.22
C LYS A 151 1.21 6.86 -1.13
N PHE A 152 0.12 7.63 -1.10
CA PHE A 152 -0.27 8.50 -2.19
C PHE A 152 0.22 9.93 -1.91
N ILE A 153 0.82 10.57 -2.90
CA ILE A 153 1.34 11.95 -2.81
C ILE A 153 0.63 12.79 -3.87
N GLY A 154 -0.53 13.34 -3.52
CA GLY A 154 -1.41 13.95 -4.50
C GLY A 154 -1.98 12.92 -5.47
N ASP A 155 -1.59 12.97 -6.73
CA ASP A 155 -1.91 11.99 -7.78
C ASP A 155 -0.82 10.93 -7.98
N ALA A 156 0.33 11.12 -7.33
CA ALA A 156 1.42 10.17 -7.41
C ALA A 156 1.24 8.98 -6.46
N ILE A 157 1.72 7.83 -6.89
CA ILE A 157 1.83 6.59 -6.12
C ILE A 157 3.30 6.36 -5.81
N MET A 158 3.62 6.18 -4.54
CA MET A 158 4.89 5.64 -4.09
C MET A 158 4.70 4.18 -3.68
N ALA A 159 5.37 3.25 -4.35
CA ALA A 159 5.31 1.84 -4.06
C ALA A 159 6.70 1.27 -3.77
N LEU A 160 6.72 0.22 -2.95
CA LEU A 160 7.92 -0.47 -2.52
C LEU A 160 7.82 -1.96 -2.88
N PHE A 161 8.96 -2.51 -3.25
CA PHE A 161 9.14 -3.92 -3.55
C PHE A 161 10.21 -4.45 -2.60
N ASP A 162 9.75 -4.79 -1.42
CA ASP A 162 10.50 -5.45 -0.36
C ASP A 162 9.96 -6.87 -0.25
N HIS A 163 10.51 -7.76 -1.08
CA HIS A 163 10.11 -9.16 -1.10
C HIS A 163 10.78 -9.90 0.06
N PRO A 164 10.07 -10.13 1.19
CA PRO A 164 10.72 -10.56 2.44
C PRO A 164 11.44 -11.92 2.35
N ASP A 165 11.05 -12.76 1.39
CA ASP A 165 11.63 -14.09 1.14
C ASP A 165 12.33 -14.15 -0.23
N GLY A 166 12.38 -13.03 -0.97
CA GLY A 166 13.01 -12.89 -2.27
C GLY A 166 14.43 -12.35 -2.19
N THR A 167 15.14 -12.45 -3.31
CA THR A 167 16.45 -11.85 -3.50
C THR A 167 16.31 -10.40 -3.96
N ASP A 168 17.39 -9.63 -3.92
CA ASP A 168 17.43 -8.28 -4.50
C ASP A 168 17.06 -8.29 -5.98
N GLN A 169 17.46 -9.35 -6.69
CA GLN A 169 17.07 -9.59 -8.08
C GLN A 169 15.56 -9.69 -8.23
N ASP A 170 14.87 -10.44 -7.34
CA ASP A 170 13.42 -10.58 -7.36
C ASP A 170 12.74 -9.22 -7.12
N LYS A 171 13.22 -8.42 -6.15
CA LYS A 171 12.71 -7.09 -5.85
C LYS A 171 12.80 -6.15 -7.08
N ALA A 172 13.94 -6.16 -7.79
CA ALA A 172 14.15 -5.34 -8.98
C ALA A 172 13.26 -5.79 -10.16
N ILE A 173 13.13 -7.11 -10.36
CA ILE A 173 12.27 -7.70 -11.39
C ILE A 173 10.80 -7.36 -11.12
N ASP A 174 10.34 -7.54 -9.89
CA ASP A 174 8.97 -7.26 -9.48
C ASP A 174 8.59 -5.79 -9.74
N ALA A 175 9.50 -4.86 -9.43
CA ALA A 175 9.28 -3.43 -9.67
C ALA A 175 9.17 -3.07 -11.16
N ILE A 176 10.01 -3.66 -12.02
CA ILE A 176 9.93 -3.42 -13.47
C ILE A 176 8.66 -4.06 -14.05
N ASN A 177 8.31 -5.28 -13.65
CA ASN A 177 7.08 -5.94 -14.08
C ASN A 177 5.85 -5.12 -13.66
N ALA A 178 5.82 -4.61 -12.41
CA ALA A 178 4.75 -3.75 -11.96
C ALA A 178 4.64 -2.47 -12.81
N ALA A 179 5.76 -1.85 -13.19
CA ALA A 179 5.78 -0.67 -14.06
C ALA A 179 5.17 -0.98 -15.45
N ILE A 180 5.49 -2.13 -16.03
CA ILE A 180 4.92 -2.60 -17.30
C ILE A 180 3.41 -2.85 -17.15
N ASP A 181 3.00 -3.56 -16.09
CA ASP A 181 1.60 -3.89 -15.85
C ASP A 181 0.76 -2.65 -15.51
N LEU A 182 1.34 -1.61 -14.88
CA LEU A 182 0.70 -0.31 -14.69
C LEU A 182 0.32 0.34 -16.04
N ARG A 183 1.17 0.22 -17.05
CA ARG A 183 0.87 0.72 -18.42
C ARG A 183 -0.27 -0.06 -19.07
N TYR A 184 -0.31 -1.38 -18.92
CA TYR A 184 -1.42 -2.20 -19.42
C TYR A 184 -2.73 -1.89 -18.67
N ALA A 185 -2.68 -1.75 -17.36
CA ALA A 185 -3.84 -1.37 -16.56
C ALA A 185 -4.37 0.02 -16.93
N LEU A 186 -3.46 0.97 -17.21
CA LEU A 186 -3.82 2.30 -17.69
C LEU A 186 -4.54 2.27 -19.04
N ASN A 187 -4.09 1.42 -19.98
CA ASN A 187 -4.75 1.27 -21.28
C ASN A 187 -6.19 0.81 -21.12
N ILE A 188 -6.44 -0.17 -20.23
CA ILE A 188 -7.80 -0.64 -19.90
C ILE A 188 -8.60 0.47 -19.24
N TYR A 189 -8.00 1.21 -18.31
CA TYR A 189 -8.64 2.34 -17.63
C TYR A 189 -9.04 3.44 -18.64
N ASN A 190 -8.17 3.77 -19.59
CA ASN A 190 -8.44 4.75 -20.63
C ASN A 190 -9.56 4.33 -21.59
N GLN A 191 -9.68 3.03 -21.91
CA GLN A 191 -10.83 2.52 -22.66
C GLN A 191 -12.15 2.78 -21.92
N HIS A 192 -12.19 2.52 -20.61
CA HIS A 192 -13.37 2.82 -19.78
C HIS A 192 -13.65 4.33 -19.71
N ARG A 193 -12.62 5.17 -19.61
CA ARG A 193 -12.77 6.63 -19.63
C ARG A 193 -13.38 7.11 -20.94
N SER A 194 -12.82 6.64 -22.07
CA SER A 194 -13.32 7.00 -23.41
C SER A 194 -14.77 6.58 -23.61
N ASN A 195 -15.16 5.38 -23.17
CA ASN A 195 -16.55 4.91 -23.22
C ASN A 195 -17.49 5.79 -22.37
N SER A 196 -16.97 6.47 -21.35
CA SER A 196 -17.71 7.38 -20.48
C SER A 196 -17.61 8.84 -20.91
N GLY A 197 -16.99 9.13 -22.06
CA GLY A 197 -16.83 10.49 -22.60
C GLY A 197 -15.73 11.32 -21.96
N TYR A 198 -14.83 10.72 -21.19
CA TYR A 198 -13.68 11.41 -20.59
C TYR A 198 -12.41 11.25 -21.43
N PRO A 199 -11.55 12.26 -21.50
CA PRO A 199 -10.27 12.16 -22.21
C PRO A 199 -9.35 11.13 -21.52
N PRO A 200 -8.46 10.44 -22.27
CA PRO A 200 -7.47 9.54 -21.71
C PRO A 200 -6.48 10.32 -20.84
N VAL A 201 -5.86 9.63 -19.90
CA VAL A 201 -4.76 10.13 -19.08
C VAL A 201 -3.49 9.34 -19.39
N ASN A 202 -2.33 9.92 -19.12
CA ASN A 202 -1.05 9.24 -19.24
C ASN A 202 -0.30 9.29 -17.92
N ILE A 203 0.63 8.33 -17.72
CA ILE A 203 1.45 8.24 -16.52
C ILE A 203 2.93 8.20 -16.89
N GLY A 204 3.78 8.71 -15.99
CA GLY A 204 5.20 8.43 -15.94
C GLY A 204 5.49 7.46 -14.82
N VAL A 205 6.46 6.56 -15.01
CA VAL A 205 6.92 5.61 -13.98
C VAL A 205 8.43 5.69 -13.86
N GLY A 206 8.92 5.86 -12.63
CA GLY A 206 10.34 5.85 -12.31
C GLY A 206 10.66 4.72 -11.33
N VAL A 207 11.67 3.90 -11.61
CA VAL A 207 12.08 2.79 -10.75
C VAL A 207 13.57 2.90 -10.40
N HIS A 208 13.87 2.78 -9.11
CA HIS A 208 15.25 2.72 -8.62
C HIS A 208 15.37 1.64 -7.53
N PHE A 209 16.42 0.84 -7.60
CA PHE A 209 16.81 -0.12 -6.58
C PHE A 209 17.97 0.43 -5.75
N GLY A 210 17.90 0.32 -4.44
CA GLY A 210 19.00 0.72 -3.57
C GLY A 210 18.65 0.78 -2.09
N PRO A 211 19.64 1.14 -1.25
CA PRO A 211 19.51 1.12 0.20
C PRO A 211 18.56 2.19 0.71
N VAL A 212 17.76 1.79 1.69
CA VAL A 212 16.84 2.65 2.43
C VAL A 212 16.88 2.32 3.92
N ILE A 213 16.40 3.25 4.73
CA ILE A 213 16.08 3.03 6.12
C ILE A 213 14.56 2.89 6.22
N ILE A 214 14.09 1.72 6.65
CA ILE A 214 12.70 1.45 6.96
C ILE A 214 12.49 1.76 8.43
N GLY A 215 11.57 2.67 8.77
CA GLY A 215 11.43 3.08 10.14
C GLY A 215 10.14 3.79 10.48
N THR A 216 9.94 4.03 11.77
CA THR A 216 8.84 4.81 12.31
C THR A 216 9.35 6.17 12.78
N VAL A 217 8.84 7.22 12.14
CA VAL A 217 9.19 8.62 12.41
C VAL A 217 7.98 9.40 12.90
N GLY A 218 8.20 10.44 13.68
CA GLY A 218 7.14 11.34 14.13
C GLY A 218 7.28 11.81 15.56
N SER A 219 6.14 11.97 16.23
CA SER A 219 6.03 12.39 17.63
C SER A 219 5.05 11.47 18.37
N ASP A 220 4.89 11.70 19.68
CA ASP A 220 3.93 10.97 20.51
C ASP A 220 2.49 11.09 20.01
N ASP A 221 2.15 12.21 19.34
CA ASP A 221 0.79 12.46 18.81
C ASP A 221 0.57 11.92 17.41
N ARG A 222 1.65 11.70 16.62
CA ARG A 222 1.58 11.24 15.23
C ARG A 222 2.84 10.49 14.84
N MET A 223 2.66 9.25 14.45
CA MET A 223 3.71 8.40 13.88
C MET A 223 3.38 8.08 12.41
N ASP A 224 4.42 8.01 11.59
CA ASP A 224 4.35 7.56 10.21
C ASP A 224 5.41 6.48 9.99
N THR A 225 5.02 5.37 9.40
CA THR A 225 5.95 4.31 9.01
C THR A 225 6.27 4.48 7.53
N THR A 226 7.54 4.64 7.21
CA THR A 226 7.98 4.99 5.86
C THR A 226 9.42 4.56 5.62
N VAL A 227 9.85 4.70 4.37
CA VAL A 227 11.25 4.55 3.98
C VAL A 227 11.92 5.91 3.80
N ILE A 228 13.16 6.01 4.26
CA ILE A 228 13.98 7.22 4.17
C ILE A 228 15.31 6.82 3.52
N GLY A 229 15.75 7.62 2.55
CA GLY A 229 17.05 7.41 1.91
C GLY A 229 17.20 8.22 0.64
N ASP A 230 18.44 8.28 0.15
CA ASP A 230 18.75 8.90 -1.13
C ASP A 230 18.07 8.18 -2.28
N SER A 231 17.93 6.83 -2.17
CA SER A 231 17.25 5.98 -3.16
C SER A 231 15.79 6.39 -3.41
N VAL A 232 15.07 6.86 -2.39
CA VAL A 232 13.71 7.40 -2.53
C VAL A 232 13.70 8.65 -3.40
N ASN A 233 14.65 9.56 -3.13
CA ASN A 233 14.78 10.79 -3.90
C ASN A 233 15.19 10.53 -5.35
N ILE A 234 16.05 9.52 -5.59
CA ILE A 234 16.45 9.13 -6.95
C ILE A 234 15.23 8.62 -7.72
N ALA A 235 14.47 7.69 -7.16
CA ALA A 235 13.28 7.12 -7.81
C ALA A 235 12.27 8.23 -8.20
N TYR A 236 11.96 9.14 -7.27
CA TYR A 236 11.09 10.30 -7.52
C TYR A 236 11.60 11.18 -8.66
N ARG A 237 12.91 11.47 -8.68
CA ARG A 237 13.50 12.33 -9.71
C ARG A 237 13.62 11.66 -11.07
N ILE A 238 13.87 10.35 -11.10
CA ILE A 238 13.83 9.55 -12.33
C ILE A 238 12.43 9.62 -12.95
N GLU A 239 11.37 9.48 -12.15
CA GLU A 239 10.00 9.65 -12.65
C GLU A 239 9.81 11.05 -13.28
N SER A 240 10.26 12.10 -12.62
CA SER A 240 10.10 13.49 -13.09
C SER A 240 10.80 13.80 -14.43
N LEU A 241 11.69 12.92 -14.91
CA LEU A 241 12.30 12.99 -16.23
C LEU A 241 11.36 12.50 -17.35
N ALA A 242 10.41 11.65 -17.03
CA ALA A 242 9.55 11.00 -18.01
C ALA A 242 8.93 11.97 -19.04
N PRO A 243 8.34 13.11 -18.64
CA PRO A 243 7.82 14.08 -19.62
C PRO A 243 8.90 14.75 -20.48
N LYS A 244 10.10 14.96 -19.91
CA LYS A 244 11.19 15.68 -20.60
C LYS A 244 11.88 14.80 -21.65
N LEU A 245 11.99 13.50 -21.37
CA LEU A 245 12.66 12.54 -22.23
C LEU A 245 11.69 11.79 -23.15
N GLY A 246 10.38 12.03 -23.03
CA GLY A 246 9.36 11.34 -23.79
C GLY A 246 9.31 9.83 -23.53
N ALA A 247 9.71 9.41 -22.32
CA ALA A 247 9.71 8.01 -21.89
C ALA A 247 8.56 7.75 -20.92
N ASP A 248 7.99 6.56 -20.94
CA ASP A 248 6.88 6.18 -20.07
C ASP A 248 7.36 5.49 -18.79
N ILE A 249 8.35 4.59 -18.92
CA ILE A 249 8.97 3.86 -17.80
C ILE A 249 10.47 4.12 -17.83
N ILE A 250 10.97 4.72 -16.76
CA ILE A 250 12.41 5.02 -16.61
C ILE A 250 12.96 4.24 -15.43
N VAL A 251 14.08 3.56 -15.65
CA VAL A 251 14.78 2.81 -14.61
C VAL A 251 16.24 3.29 -14.51
N SER A 252 16.83 3.20 -13.32
CA SER A 252 18.27 3.46 -13.13
C SER A 252 19.11 2.27 -13.61
N ALA A 253 20.36 2.53 -13.98
CA ALA A 253 21.35 1.48 -14.25
C ALA A 253 21.44 0.46 -13.11
N GLN A 254 21.45 0.93 -11.86
CA GLN A 254 21.51 0.07 -10.68
C GLN A 254 20.34 -0.92 -10.62
N THR A 255 19.14 -0.51 -11.04
CA THR A 255 17.96 -1.41 -11.11
C THR A 255 18.20 -2.51 -12.15
N LEU A 256 18.70 -2.18 -13.36
CA LEU A 256 18.98 -3.15 -14.40
C LEU A 256 20.14 -4.08 -14.02
N ASP A 257 21.21 -3.55 -13.42
CA ASP A 257 22.34 -4.33 -12.92
C ASP A 257 21.89 -5.36 -11.88
N THR A 258 20.93 -4.98 -11.00
CA THR A 258 20.38 -5.88 -9.99
C THR A 258 19.52 -6.99 -10.60
N VAL A 259 18.82 -6.73 -11.72
CA VAL A 259 18.13 -7.79 -12.49
C VAL A 259 19.10 -8.87 -12.96
N GLY A 260 20.34 -8.50 -13.30
CA GLY A 260 21.42 -9.45 -13.61
C GLY A 260 21.29 -10.20 -14.93
N ASP A 261 20.19 -10.03 -15.66
CA ASP A 261 19.95 -10.58 -16.99
C ASP A 261 19.63 -9.43 -17.97
N PRO A 262 20.59 -9.00 -18.80
CA PRO A 262 20.39 -7.89 -19.71
C PRO A 262 19.38 -8.19 -20.83
N GLU A 263 19.10 -9.47 -21.12
CA GLU A 263 18.17 -9.88 -22.17
C GLU A 263 16.72 -10.03 -21.66
N LYS A 264 16.52 -9.89 -20.36
CA LYS A 264 15.18 -10.06 -19.75
C LYS A 264 14.18 -9.00 -20.20
N TYR A 265 14.65 -7.78 -20.44
CA TYR A 265 13.82 -6.66 -20.86
C TYR A 265 14.37 -5.99 -22.09
N THR A 266 13.50 -5.41 -22.89
CA THR A 266 13.85 -4.54 -24.02
C THR A 266 14.00 -3.12 -23.50
N TYR A 267 15.20 -2.53 -23.63
CA TYR A 267 15.45 -1.18 -23.13
C TYR A 267 16.43 -0.39 -23.99
N ARG A 268 16.45 0.93 -23.83
CA ARG A 268 17.44 1.82 -24.41
C ARG A 268 17.94 2.84 -23.41
N ILE A 269 19.18 3.32 -23.56
CA ILE A 269 19.70 4.41 -22.75
C ILE A 269 18.91 5.70 -23.04
N LEU A 270 18.60 6.45 -21.98
CA LEU A 270 17.99 7.77 -22.09
C LEU A 270 19.03 8.87 -21.92
N ASP A 271 19.77 8.86 -20.83
CA ASP A 271 20.80 9.87 -20.58
C ASP A 271 21.70 9.51 -19.39
N TRP A 272 22.72 10.34 -19.20
CA TRP A 272 23.61 10.43 -18.06
C TRP A 272 23.19 11.63 -17.19
N VAL A 273 22.59 11.38 -16.05
CA VAL A 273 21.91 12.42 -15.25
C VAL A 273 22.50 12.55 -13.86
N ARG A 274 22.58 13.79 -13.36
CA ARG A 274 22.94 14.08 -11.98
C ARG A 274 21.72 14.49 -11.19
N VAL A 275 21.43 13.72 -10.17
CA VAL A 275 20.35 14.02 -9.22
C VAL A 275 20.83 15.09 -8.25
N LYS A 276 20.02 16.13 -8.02
CA LYS A 276 20.35 17.23 -7.10
C LYS A 276 20.75 16.68 -5.72
N GLY A 277 21.88 17.13 -5.21
CA GLY A 277 22.44 16.68 -3.92
C GLY A 277 23.40 15.49 -4.05
N ARG A 278 23.51 14.85 -5.21
CA ARG A 278 24.52 13.82 -5.49
C ARG A 278 25.66 14.39 -6.35
N ASN A 279 26.90 13.98 -6.00
CA ASN A 279 28.09 14.31 -6.81
C ASN A 279 28.26 13.31 -7.96
N THR A 280 27.79 12.07 -7.80
CA THR A 280 27.92 11.00 -8.79
C THR A 280 26.71 10.96 -9.71
N PRO A 281 26.86 11.14 -11.03
CA PRO A 281 25.80 10.93 -11.99
C PRO A 281 25.41 9.46 -12.10
N LEU A 282 24.24 9.20 -12.68
CA LEU A 282 23.76 7.85 -12.98
C LEU A 282 23.19 7.77 -14.40
N GLU A 283 23.31 6.62 -15.00
CA GLU A 283 22.63 6.31 -16.26
C GLU A 283 21.18 5.94 -16.00
N VAL A 284 20.30 6.41 -16.88
CA VAL A 284 18.88 6.08 -16.87
C VAL A 284 18.46 5.48 -18.20
N TYR A 285 17.55 4.52 -18.12
CA TYR A 285 17.13 3.70 -19.26
C TYR A 285 15.60 3.72 -19.38
N GLU A 286 15.08 3.63 -20.59
CA GLU A 286 13.66 3.42 -20.89
C GLU A 286 13.38 1.93 -21.06
N ILE A 287 12.39 1.39 -20.37
CA ILE A 287 11.83 0.04 -20.60
C ILE A 287 10.78 0.13 -21.70
N LEU A 288 10.89 -0.73 -22.71
CA LEU A 288 10.09 -0.68 -23.94
C LEU A 288 9.00 -1.78 -24.01
N ASP A 289 9.02 -2.78 -23.14
CA ASP A 289 8.19 -3.99 -23.22
C ASP A 289 6.68 -3.72 -23.18
N HIS A 290 6.25 -2.56 -22.70
CA HIS A 290 4.84 -2.14 -22.72
C HIS A 290 4.38 -1.53 -24.04
N LEU A 291 5.31 -1.23 -24.96
CA LEU A 291 5.02 -0.59 -26.23
C LEU A 291 4.66 -1.62 -27.31
N PRO A 292 3.93 -1.22 -28.36
CA PRO A 292 3.76 -2.03 -29.57
C PRO A 292 5.12 -2.37 -30.23
N GLU A 293 5.22 -3.53 -30.86
CA GLU A 293 6.45 -4.04 -31.47
C GLU A 293 7.07 -3.04 -32.47
N GLU A 294 6.26 -2.41 -33.31
CA GLU A 294 6.70 -1.37 -34.26
C GLU A 294 7.39 -0.17 -33.58
N GLU A 295 6.86 0.27 -32.42
CA GLU A 295 7.46 1.35 -31.65
C GLU A 295 8.75 0.92 -30.97
N GLN A 296 8.80 -0.32 -30.44
CA GLN A 296 10.02 -0.88 -29.88
C GLN A 296 11.13 -0.95 -30.92
N GLU A 297 10.87 -1.51 -32.11
CA GLU A 297 11.82 -1.62 -33.21
C GLU A 297 12.36 -0.24 -33.62
N LEU A 298 11.49 0.76 -33.74
CA LEU A 298 11.87 2.12 -34.11
C LEU A 298 12.78 2.75 -33.06
N LYS A 299 12.49 2.60 -31.78
CA LYS A 299 13.32 3.10 -30.68
C LYS A 299 14.66 2.36 -30.59
N LEU A 300 14.68 1.06 -30.82
CA LEU A 300 15.90 0.26 -30.85
C LEU A 300 16.81 0.59 -32.04
N ALA A 301 16.24 0.88 -33.21
CA ALA A 301 17.00 1.28 -34.39
C ALA A 301 17.82 2.55 -34.18
N THR A 302 17.41 3.41 -33.25
CA THR A 302 18.12 4.66 -32.91
C THR A 302 19.02 4.53 -31.69
N ALA A 303 18.88 3.48 -30.88
CA ALA A 303 19.53 3.33 -29.57
C ALA A 303 21.07 3.43 -29.64
N GLU A 304 21.70 2.80 -30.63
CA GLU A 304 23.15 2.85 -30.78
C GLU A 304 23.66 4.26 -31.13
N LEU A 305 22.95 4.99 -32.02
CA LEU A 305 23.29 6.36 -32.39
C LEU A 305 23.13 7.31 -31.19
N ILE A 306 22.06 7.13 -30.41
CA ILE A 306 21.81 7.90 -29.19
C ILE A 306 22.92 7.64 -28.16
N ASN A 307 23.28 6.39 -27.90
CA ASN A 307 24.34 6.04 -26.96
C ASN A 307 25.70 6.65 -27.36
N LYS A 308 26.05 6.55 -28.64
CA LYS A 308 27.28 7.17 -29.16
C LYS A 308 27.22 8.69 -29.06
N GLY A 309 26.08 9.30 -29.41
CA GLY A 309 25.88 10.74 -29.30
C GLY A 309 26.02 11.27 -27.89
N ILE A 310 25.46 10.55 -26.88
CA ILE A 310 25.62 10.90 -25.46
C ILE A 310 27.09 10.84 -25.04
N LYS A 311 27.83 9.80 -25.40
CA LYS A 311 29.25 9.67 -25.07
C LYS A 311 30.11 10.80 -25.66
N ILE A 312 29.89 11.14 -26.91
CA ILE A 312 30.60 12.23 -27.61
C ILE A 312 30.19 13.60 -27.00
N ARG A 313 28.92 13.77 -26.61
CA ARG A 313 28.46 14.95 -25.91
C ARG A 313 29.18 15.15 -24.56
N ILE A 314 29.42 14.06 -23.81
CA ILE A 314 30.19 14.08 -22.56
C ILE A 314 31.61 14.56 -22.80
N GLU A 315 32.24 14.20 -23.95
CA GLU A 315 33.54 14.66 -24.36
C GLU A 315 33.56 16.12 -24.88
N LYS A 316 32.39 16.80 -24.89
CA LYS A 316 32.20 18.19 -25.34
C LYS A 316 32.37 18.42 -26.84
N ASP A 317 32.30 17.37 -27.63
CA ASP A 317 32.26 17.49 -29.11
C ASP A 317 30.79 17.61 -29.56
N TRP A 318 30.25 18.83 -29.41
CA TRP A 318 28.84 19.11 -29.67
C TRP A 318 28.46 18.89 -31.13
N ASP A 319 29.33 19.24 -32.07
CA ASP A 319 29.03 19.13 -33.49
C ASP A 319 29.02 17.66 -33.94
N ALA A 320 29.94 16.84 -33.45
CA ALA A 320 29.94 15.39 -33.72
C ALA A 320 28.76 14.69 -33.06
N ALA A 321 28.36 15.08 -31.82
CA ALA A 321 27.19 14.58 -31.17
C ALA A 321 25.89 14.92 -31.93
N LEU A 322 25.76 16.20 -32.36
CA LEU A 322 24.63 16.64 -33.18
C LEU A 322 24.51 15.86 -34.49
N ALA A 323 25.64 15.56 -35.16
CA ALA A 323 25.60 14.78 -36.39
C ALA A 323 25.02 13.37 -36.18
N LEU A 324 25.31 12.71 -35.03
CA LEU A 324 24.72 11.42 -34.69
C LEU A 324 23.24 11.52 -34.34
N PHE A 325 22.82 12.53 -33.57
CA PHE A 325 21.41 12.73 -33.27
C PHE A 325 20.61 13.11 -34.53
N GLN A 326 21.17 13.83 -35.48
CA GLN A 326 20.56 14.07 -36.79
C GLN A 326 20.35 12.80 -37.59
N GLN A 327 21.33 11.86 -37.59
CA GLN A 327 21.16 10.54 -38.20
C GLN A 327 20.03 9.76 -37.54
N ALA A 328 19.96 9.76 -36.19
CA ALA A 328 18.87 9.14 -35.45
C ALA A 328 17.51 9.78 -35.77
N LEU A 329 17.45 11.11 -35.93
CA LEU A 329 16.23 11.83 -36.26
C LEU A 329 15.69 11.47 -37.67
N VAL A 330 16.57 11.10 -38.60
CA VAL A 330 16.13 10.60 -39.94
C VAL A 330 15.41 9.27 -39.81
N ILE A 331 15.80 8.41 -38.85
CA ILE A 331 15.18 7.10 -38.59
C ILE A 331 13.87 7.29 -37.84
N SER A 332 13.85 8.12 -36.78
CA SER A 332 12.71 8.37 -35.92
C SER A 332 12.48 9.90 -35.75
N PRO A 333 11.75 10.55 -36.68
CA PRO A 333 11.61 12.00 -36.70
C PRO A 333 10.81 12.59 -35.53
N GLU A 334 9.96 11.79 -34.90
CA GLU A 334 9.06 12.21 -33.82
C GLU A 334 9.55 11.77 -32.43
N ASP A 335 10.74 11.14 -32.31
CA ASP A 335 11.25 10.70 -31.03
C ASP A 335 11.67 11.89 -30.14
N PRO A 336 10.94 12.16 -29.03
CA PRO A 336 11.22 13.30 -28.16
C PRO A 336 12.62 13.24 -27.54
N LEU A 337 13.17 12.06 -27.33
CA LEU A 337 14.50 11.86 -26.77
C LEU A 337 15.58 12.45 -27.68
N ILE A 338 15.48 12.19 -28.98
CA ILE A 338 16.46 12.70 -29.96
C ILE A 338 16.40 14.23 -30.01
N ILE A 339 15.19 14.78 -30.05
CA ILE A 339 14.97 16.24 -30.05
C ILE A 339 15.55 16.85 -28.78
N HIS A 340 15.31 16.23 -27.62
CA HIS A 340 15.86 16.67 -26.34
C HIS A 340 17.40 16.74 -26.38
N HIS A 341 18.08 15.68 -26.85
CA HIS A 341 19.54 15.67 -26.92
C HIS A 341 20.10 16.74 -27.87
N MET A 342 19.45 16.95 -29.00
CA MET A 342 19.86 18.01 -29.93
C MET A 342 19.73 19.40 -29.29
N GLU A 343 18.63 19.67 -28.59
CA GLU A 343 18.45 20.93 -27.84
C GLU A 343 19.53 21.10 -26.76
N GLN A 344 19.86 20.03 -26.03
CA GLN A 344 20.93 20.07 -25.02
C GLN A 344 22.29 20.39 -25.64
N CYS A 345 22.63 19.80 -26.79
CA CYS A 345 23.88 20.13 -27.51
C CYS A 345 23.91 21.59 -27.96
N HIS A 346 22.80 22.13 -28.48
CA HIS A 346 22.72 23.56 -28.87
C HIS A 346 22.91 24.48 -27.67
N ARG A 347 22.22 24.20 -26.55
CA ARG A 347 22.36 24.99 -25.30
C ARG A 347 23.77 24.91 -24.74
N ALA A 348 24.35 23.70 -24.78
CA ALA A 348 25.69 23.44 -24.25
C ALA A 348 26.80 24.14 -25.04
N ARG A 349 26.66 24.21 -26.36
CA ARG A 349 27.60 24.91 -27.22
C ARG A 349 27.67 26.42 -26.92
N ASP A 350 26.54 27.01 -26.51
CA ASP A 350 26.41 28.45 -26.22
C ASP A 350 26.75 28.76 -24.74
N ALA A 351 26.91 27.74 -23.90
CA ALA A 351 27.20 27.86 -22.48
C ALA A 351 28.72 27.69 -22.19
N ASP A 352 29.25 28.55 -21.31
CA ASP A 352 30.63 28.39 -20.82
C ASP A 352 30.65 27.34 -19.68
N TYR A 353 30.81 26.05 -20.06
CA TYR A 353 30.93 24.98 -19.09
C TYR A 353 32.31 24.98 -18.42
N SER A 354 32.32 24.93 -17.07
CA SER A 354 33.56 24.79 -16.32
C SER A 354 34.37 23.55 -16.73
N HIS A 355 35.67 23.58 -16.52
CA HIS A 355 36.55 22.45 -16.82
C HIS A 355 36.12 21.13 -16.14
N ASP A 356 35.39 21.25 -15.00
CA ASP A 356 34.97 20.12 -14.16
C ASP A 356 33.59 19.55 -14.52
N TRP A 357 32.94 20.03 -15.61
CA TRP A 357 31.67 19.49 -16.04
C TRP A 357 31.86 18.07 -16.62
N ASP A 358 31.20 17.09 -16.04
CA ASP A 358 31.28 15.66 -16.37
C ASP A 358 30.26 15.19 -17.40
N GLY A 359 29.60 16.09 -18.09
CA GLY A 359 28.61 15.78 -19.13
C GLY A 359 27.22 15.43 -18.62
N ALA A 360 27.02 15.30 -17.31
CA ALA A 360 25.74 14.98 -16.75
C ALA A 360 24.74 16.15 -16.81
N LEU A 361 23.49 15.85 -17.19
CA LEU A 361 22.39 16.79 -17.04
C LEU A 361 21.99 16.89 -15.56
N THR A 362 22.07 18.10 -15.00
CA THR A 362 21.63 18.33 -13.61
C THR A 362 20.13 18.46 -13.56
N LEU A 363 19.49 17.59 -12.77
CA LEU A 363 18.07 17.64 -12.48
C LEU A 363 17.82 18.67 -11.37
N GLN A 364 17.07 19.71 -11.70
CA GLN A 364 16.69 20.77 -10.74
C GLN A 364 15.50 20.35 -9.88
#